data_1253a1d9a3d04cf3843f07f4f9f0f95e
#
_entry.id   1253a1d9a3d04cf3843f07f4f9f0f95e
#
_cell.length_a   1.000
_cell.length_b   1.000
_cell.length_c   1.000
_cell.angle_alpha   90.00
_cell.angle_beta   90.00
_cell.angle_gamma   90.00
#
_symmetry.space_group_name_H-M   'P 1'
#
loop_
_entity.id
_entity.type
_entity.pdbx_description
1 polymer ?
#
loop_
_entity_poly.entity_id
_entity_poly.type
_entity_poly.pdbx_seq_one_letter_code
_entity_poly.pdbx_strand_id
1 'polypeptide(L)'
;MTQCCINPSILSADFVNLEAELHRISNADAVHVDVMDNHFVPNLTIGLPVVQRIQAVSPVPLDAHLMIADADRWAPGFADAGLASVTFHAEASIAPIKLARELRARGSKAGMALRPGTPVEPYLDMLAELDMLLIMTVEPGFGGQAFLDLTLPKIRRARAAIDGSGIGVAIQVDGGITEETINRAAEAGANVFVAGSAVYGAEDPAAAIEQLRKAGSQTLRAGSPE
;
A
#
# COMPACT_ATOMS: atom_id res chain seq x y z
N MET A 1 2.48 -16.81 11.74
CA MET A 1 3.37 -15.63 11.89
C MET A 1 3.01 -14.62 10.83
N THR A 2 2.81 -13.37 11.18
CA THR A 2 2.48 -12.30 10.22
C THR A 2 3.71 -12.02 9.34
N GLN A 3 3.58 -12.16 8.01
CA GLN A 3 4.66 -11.91 7.07
C GLN A 3 4.91 -10.40 6.93
N CYS A 4 6.18 -9.98 6.91
CA CYS A 4 6.59 -8.61 6.58
C CYS A 4 6.77 -8.51 5.07
N CYS A 5 5.92 -7.72 4.41
CA CYS A 5 5.96 -7.50 2.97
C CYS A 5 6.51 -6.09 2.65
N ILE A 6 7.39 -6.01 1.67
CA ILE A 6 7.96 -4.75 1.16
C ILE A 6 7.47 -4.53 -0.27
N ASN A 7 6.72 -3.45 -0.48
CA ASN A 7 6.17 -3.05 -1.77
C ASN A 7 6.83 -1.72 -2.20
N PRO A 8 7.91 -1.75 -3.01
CA PRO A 8 8.53 -0.52 -3.50
C PRO A 8 7.56 0.28 -4.38
N SER A 9 7.43 1.60 -4.09
CA SER A 9 6.65 2.51 -4.94
C SER A 9 7.47 3.00 -6.12
N ILE A 10 6.97 2.71 -7.33
CA ILE A 10 7.56 3.20 -8.58
C ILE A 10 7.42 4.71 -8.77
N LEU A 11 6.69 5.41 -7.90
CA LEU A 11 6.67 6.89 -7.91
C LEU A 11 8.07 7.49 -7.75
N SER A 12 9.01 6.74 -7.15
CA SER A 12 10.42 7.12 -6.97
C SER A 12 11.36 6.54 -8.03
N ALA A 13 10.84 5.77 -9.00
CA ALA A 13 11.62 5.16 -10.07
C ALA A 13 11.84 6.11 -11.25
N ASP A 14 12.76 5.76 -12.15
CA ASP A 14 12.90 6.43 -13.44
C ASP A 14 11.76 6.00 -14.39
N PHE A 15 10.79 6.85 -14.60
CA PHE A 15 9.61 6.57 -15.44
C PHE A 15 9.97 6.36 -16.92
N VAL A 16 11.12 6.84 -17.39
CA VAL A 16 11.57 6.64 -18.77
C VAL A 16 12.15 5.22 -18.96
N ASN A 17 12.60 4.56 -17.88
CA ASN A 17 13.22 3.26 -17.87
C ASN A 17 12.50 2.25 -16.95
N LEU A 18 11.17 2.35 -16.81
CA LEU A 18 10.39 1.58 -15.82
C LEU A 18 10.64 0.06 -15.86
N GLU A 19 10.77 -0.54 -17.05
CA GLU A 19 11.02 -1.99 -17.17
C GLU A 19 12.36 -2.39 -16.50
N ALA A 20 13.42 -1.60 -16.71
CA ALA A 20 14.69 -1.83 -16.03
C ALA A 20 14.57 -1.61 -14.50
N GLU A 21 13.86 -0.58 -14.08
CA GLU A 21 13.62 -0.30 -12.66
C GLU A 21 12.83 -1.42 -11.96
N LEU A 22 11.84 -2.02 -12.63
CA LEU A 22 11.09 -3.17 -12.11
C LEU A 22 11.99 -4.40 -11.91
N HIS A 23 12.94 -4.64 -12.82
CA HIS A 23 13.88 -5.74 -12.66
C HIS A 23 14.86 -5.55 -11.50
N ARG A 24 15.20 -4.31 -11.14
CA ARG A 24 16.05 -4.00 -9.97
C ARG A 24 15.41 -4.35 -8.63
N ILE A 25 14.08 -4.49 -8.60
CA ILE A 25 13.29 -4.80 -7.39
C ILE A 25 12.58 -6.16 -7.49
N SER A 26 13.11 -7.09 -8.29
CA SER A 26 12.48 -8.40 -8.54
C SER A 26 12.36 -9.31 -7.30
N ASN A 27 13.01 -8.97 -6.19
CA ASN A 27 12.89 -9.61 -4.89
C ASN A 27 11.83 -8.97 -3.96
N ALA A 28 11.08 -7.96 -4.45
CA ALA A 28 9.97 -7.37 -3.72
C ALA A 28 8.77 -8.32 -3.61
N ASP A 29 7.87 -8.07 -2.65
CA ASP A 29 6.63 -8.85 -2.51
C ASP A 29 5.57 -8.41 -3.52
N ALA A 30 5.53 -7.11 -3.85
CA ALA A 30 4.76 -6.53 -4.95
C ALA A 30 5.37 -5.18 -5.36
N VAL A 31 5.00 -4.68 -6.53
CA VAL A 31 5.29 -3.30 -6.96
C VAL A 31 4.11 -2.42 -6.57
N HIS A 32 4.36 -1.35 -5.83
CA HIS A 32 3.33 -0.35 -5.50
C HIS A 32 3.24 0.71 -6.60
N VAL A 33 2.02 0.92 -7.10
CA VAL A 33 1.73 1.79 -8.24
C VAL A 33 0.79 2.91 -7.82
N ASP A 34 1.33 4.12 -7.67
CA ASP A 34 0.58 5.31 -7.27
C ASP A 34 -0.10 5.97 -8.46
N VAL A 35 -1.41 5.81 -8.56
CA VAL A 35 -2.27 6.41 -9.60
C VAL A 35 -2.90 7.68 -9.06
N MET A 36 -2.60 8.82 -9.68
CA MET A 36 -3.04 10.16 -9.24
C MET A 36 -3.66 10.92 -10.41
N ASP A 37 -4.76 11.63 -10.17
CA ASP A 37 -5.59 12.28 -11.19
C ASP A 37 -5.58 13.82 -11.17
N ASN A 38 -4.79 14.42 -10.29
CA ASN A 38 -4.77 15.88 -10.05
C ASN A 38 -6.13 16.48 -9.63
N HIS A 39 -7.00 15.64 -9.04
CA HIS A 39 -8.27 16.06 -8.43
C HIS A 39 -8.32 15.63 -6.97
N PHE A 40 -8.15 14.35 -6.68
CA PHE A 40 -8.09 13.83 -5.33
C PHE A 40 -6.82 14.28 -4.60
N VAL A 41 -5.68 14.35 -5.31
CA VAL A 41 -4.38 14.86 -4.82
C VAL A 41 -3.81 15.87 -5.82
N PRO A 42 -2.96 16.83 -5.39
CA PRO A 42 -2.41 17.87 -6.25
C PRO A 42 -1.21 17.38 -7.08
N ASN A 43 -1.33 16.20 -7.67
CA ASN A 43 -0.32 15.58 -8.55
C ASN A 43 -1.00 14.70 -9.59
N LEU A 44 -0.36 14.53 -10.75
CA LEU A 44 -0.79 13.67 -11.85
C LEU A 44 0.32 12.69 -12.16
N THR A 45 0.01 11.39 -12.14
CA THR A 45 1.02 10.36 -12.44
C THR A 45 0.65 9.56 -13.69
N ILE A 46 0.30 8.30 -13.54
CA ILE A 46 0.04 7.36 -14.62
C ILE A 46 -1.40 6.84 -14.56
N GLY A 47 -1.93 6.45 -15.70
CA GLY A 47 -3.28 5.88 -15.80
C GLY A 47 -3.26 4.42 -16.23
N LEU A 48 -4.46 3.84 -16.34
CA LEU A 48 -4.68 2.43 -16.64
C LEU A 48 -3.89 1.89 -17.84
N PRO A 49 -3.75 2.60 -18.99
CA PRO A 49 -2.97 2.08 -20.12
C PRO A 49 -1.49 1.84 -19.80
N VAL A 50 -0.88 2.71 -18.98
CA VAL A 50 0.51 2.54 -18.53
C VAL A 50 0.61 1.39 -17.54
N VAL A 51 -0.34 1.31 -16.58
CA VAL A 51 -0.38 0.24 -15.57
C VAL A 51 -0.55 -1.13 -16.23
N GLN A 52 -1.39 -1.26 -17.26
CA GLN A 52 -1.51 -2.50 -18.05
C GLN A 52 -0.18 -2.90 -18.70
N ARG A 53 0.60 -1.93 -19.18
CA ARG A 53 1.91 -2.22 -19.76
C ARG A 53 2.93 -2.63 -18.69
N ILE A 54 2.91 -2.00 -17.53
CA ILE A 54 3.74 -2.39 -16.36
C ILE A 54 3.39 -3.82 -15.94
N GLN A 55 2.09 -4.14 -15.82
CA GLN A 55 1.61 -5.49 -15.47
C GLN A 55 2.16 -6.57 -16.43
N ALA A 56 2.25 -6.25 -17.72
CA ALA A 56 2.73 -7.21 -18.73
C ALA A 56 4.24 -7.51 -18.65
N VAL A 57 5.04 -6.64 -18.02
CA VAL A 57 6.52 -6.77 -17.96
C VAL A 57 7.05 -6.91 -16.54
N SER A 58 6.22 -6.70 -15.51
CA SER A 58 6.65 -6.78 -14.11
C SER A 58 7.02 -8.22 -13.72
N PRO A 59 8.18 -8.43 -13.08
CA PRO A 59 8.58 -9.74 -12.56
C PRO A 59 7.83 -10.14 -11.30
N VAL A 60 7.13 -9.20 -10.64
CA VAL A 60 6.39 -9.41 -9.39
C VAL A 60 4.99 -8.80 -9.48
N PRO A 61 4.03 -9.22 -8.63
CA PRO A 61 2.65 -8.73 -8.67
C PRO A 61 2.57 -7.20 -8.52
N LEU A 62 1.51 -6.59 -9.08
CA LEU A 62 1.22 -5.17 -8.88
C LEU A 62 0.19 -4.94 -7.77
N ASP A 63 0.46 -3.93 -6.97
CA ASP A 63 -0.39 -3.37 -5.90
C ASP A 63 -0.74 -1.92 -6.28
N ALA A 64 -1.92 -1.70 -6.86
CA ALA A 64 -2.33 -0.36 -7.28
C ALA A 64 -2.96 0.42 -6.13
N HIS A 65 -2.49 1.66 -5.93
CA HIS A 65 -3.03 2.63 -5.00
C HIS A 65 -3.67 3.80 -5.76
N LEU A 66 -5.00 3.89 -5.68
CA LEU A 66 -5.79 4.81 -6.45
C LEU A 66 -6.09 6.08 -5.65
N MET A 67 -5.26 7.09 -5.80
CA MET A 67 -5.45 8.46 -5.28
C MET A 67 -6.19 9.29 -6.35
N ILE A 68 -7.42 8.87 -6.66
CA ILE A 68 -8.25 9.43 -7.72
C ILE A 68 -9.66 9.74 -7.20
N ALA A 69 -10.29 10.77 -7.73
CA ALA A 69 -11.71 11.00 -7.56
C ALA A 69 -12.53 9.91 -8.28
N ASP A 70 -13.75 9.65 -7.81
CA ASP A 70 -14.67 8.68 -8.42
C ASP A 70 -14.08 7.25 -8.52
N ALA A 71 -13.56 6.77 -7.38
CA ALA A 71 -12.92 5.45 -7.28
C ALA A 71 -13.88 4.31 -7.68
N ASP A 72 -15.18 4.42 -7.36
CA ASP A 72 -16.20 3.42 -7.69
C ASP A 72 -16.31 3.18 -9.21
N ARG A 73 -16.03 4.21 -10.03
CA ARG A 73 -16.04 4.11 -11.48
C ARG A 73 -14.77 3.50 -12.04
N TRP A 74 -13.60 3.87 -11.51
CA TRP A 74 -12.32 3.56 -12.13
C TRP A 74 -11.64 2.29 -11.61
N ALA A 75 -11.79 1.99 -10.31
CA ALA A 75 -11.09 0.88 -9.67
C ALA A 75 -11.39 -0.50 -10.31
N PRO A 76 -12.63 -0.81 -10.77
CA PRO A 76 -12.90 -2.08 -11.43
C PRO A 76 -12.04 -2.34 -12.67
N GLY A 77 -11.70 -1.30 -13.45
CA GLY A 77 -10.84 -1.43 -14.63
C GLY A 77 -9.41 -1.86 -14.30
N PHE A 78 -8.88 -1.47 -13.13
CA PHE A 78 -7.56 -1.93 -12.67
C PHE A 78 -7.61 -3.41 -12.24
N ALA A 79 -8.69 -3.85 -11.62
CA ALA A 79 -8.89 -5.27 -11.32
C ALA A 79 -9.00 -6.12 -12.60
N ASP A 80 -9.76 -5.65 -13.62
CA ASP A 80 -9.87 -6.31 -14.91
C ASP A 80 -8.54 -6.38 -15.67
N ALA A 81 -7.60 -5.48 -15.38
CA ALA A 81 -6.23 -5.54 -15.90
C ALA A 81 -5.36 -6.63 -15.24
N GLY A 82 -5.90 -7.37 -14.26
CA GLY A 82 -5.23 -8.50 -13.61
C GLY A 82 -4.28 -8.12 -12.49
N LEU A 83 -4.45 -6.95 -11.87
CA LEU A 83 -3.62 -6.54 -10.74
C LEU A 83 -3.92 -7.41 -9.50
N ALA A 84 -2.88 -7.72 -8.74
CA ALA A 84 -2.98 -8.57 -7.55
C ALA A 84 -3.78 -7.91 -6.43
N SER A 85 -3.65 -6.59 -6.28
CA SER A 85 -4.42 -5.78 -5.34
C SER A 85 -4.76 -4.42 -5.94
N VAL A 86 -5.93 -3.91 -5.56
CA VAL A 86 -6.39 -2.55 -5.90
C VAL A 86 -6.90 -1.89 -4.63
N THR A 87 -6.24 -0.81 -4.24
CA THR A 87 -6.54 -0.02 -3.05
C THR A 87 -7.16 1.31 -3.46
N PHE A 88 -8.36 1.58 -3.01
CA PHE A 88 -9.07 2.85 -3.20
C PHE A 88 -9.14 3.64 -1.89
N HIS A 89 -9.22 4.96 -1.97
CA HIS A 89 -9.43 5.79 -0.78
C HIS A 89 -10.89 5.76 -0.33
N ALA A 90 -11.11 5.59 0.99
CA ALA A 90 -12.44 5.67 1.58
C ALA A 90 -13.12 7.03 1.28
N GLU A 91 -12.31 8.10 1.25
CA GLU A 91 -12.76 9.46 0.96
C GLU A 91 -13.17 9.69 -0.50
N ALA A 92 -12.82 8.76 -1.41
CA ALA A 92 -13.12 8.83 -2.85
C ALA A 92 -14.19 7.83 -3.31
N SER A 93 -14.76 7.03 -2.40
CA SER A 93 -15.80 6.04 -2.70
C SER A 93 -17.10 6.40 -2.00
N ILE A 94 -18.22 6.32 -2.73
CA ILE A 94 -19.57 6.49 -2.17
C ILE A 94 -20.20 5.16 -1.73
N ALA A 95 -19.65 4.02 -2.20
CA ALA A 95 -20.16 2.69 -1.89
C ALA A 95 -19.00 1.70 -1.60
N PRO A 96 -18.16 1.93 -0.56
CA PRO A 96 -16.92 1.19 -0.36
C PRO A 96 -17.09 -0.32 -0.19
N ILE A 97 -18.17 -0.78 0.47
CA ILE A 97 -18.46 -2.22 0.60
C ILE A 97 -18.76 -2.84 -0.75
N LYS A 98 -19.59 -2.18 -1.56
CA LYS A 98 -19.89 -2.66 -2.92
C LYS A 98 -18.63 -2.72 -3.76
N LEU A 99 -17.81 -1.68 -3.72
CA LEU A 99 -16.57 -1.60 -4.47
C LEU A 99 -15.59 -2.72 -4.06
N ALA A 100 -15.40 -2.93 -2.75
CA ALA A 100 -14.52 -3.99 -2.25
C ALA A 100 -14.96 -5.38 -2.75
N ARG A 101 -16.26 -5.69 -2.68
CA ARG A 101 -16.80 -6.94 -3.20
C ARG A 101 -16.64 -7.08 -4.71
N GLU A 102 -16.79 -5.99 -5.46
CA GLU A 102 -16.62 -5.97 -6.91
C GLU A 102 -15.16 -6.24 -7.30
N LEU A 103 -14.17 -5.64 -6.62
CA LEU A 103 -12.76 -5.91 -6.84
C LEU A 103 -12.41 -7.38 -6.59
N ARG A 104 -12.91 -7.95 -5.48
CA ARG A 104 -12.72 -9.38 -5.15
C ARG A 104 -13.39 -10.30 -6.18
N ALA A 105 -14.56 -9.96 -6.65
CA ALA A 105 -15.27 -10.74 -7.69
C ALA A 105 -14.52 -10.75 -9.03
N ARG A 106 -13.69 -9.74 -9.30
CA ARG A 106 -12.80 -9.63 -10.48
C ARG A 106 -11.43 -10.28 -10.27
N GLY A 107 -11.16 -10.86 -9.09
CA GLY A 107 -9.93 -11.60 -8.79
C GLY A 107 -8.81 -10.77 -8.18
N SER A 108 -9.02 -9.49 -7.91
CA SER A 108 -8.06 -8.65 -7.18
C SER A 108 -8.35 -8.66 -5.68
N LYS A 109 -7.32 -8.55 -4.84
CA LYS A 109 -7.50 -8.22 -3.43
C LYS A 109 -8.03 -6.79 -3.32
N ALA A 110 -9.00 -6.58 -2.43
CA ALA A 110 -9.60 -5.28 -2.18
C ALA A 110 -8.88 -4.58 -1.03
N GLY A 111 -8.22 -3.46 -1.32
CA GLY A 111 -7.65 -2.56 -0.33
C GLY A 111 -8.48 -1.30 -0.17
N MET A 112 -8.50 -0.76 1.06
CA MET A 112 -9.06 0.57 1.32
C MET A 112 -8.04 1.43 2.06
N ALA A 113 -7.82 2.64 1.56
CA ALA A 113 -6.89 3.61 2.11
C ALA A 113 -7.59 4.68 2.95
N LEU A 114 -6.90 5.16 3.99
CA LEU A 114 -7.31 6.29 4.83
C LEU A 114 -6.22 7.36 4.85
N ARG A 115 -6.58 8.62 4.63
CA ARG A 115 -5.68 9.77 4.83
C ARG A 115 -5.22 9.88 6.28
N PRO A 116 -4.12 10.60 6.58
CA PRO A 116 -3.65 10.78 7.97
C PRO A 116 -4.73 11.35 8.90
N GLY A 117 -5.52 12.30 8.42
CA GLY A 117 -6.58 12.94 9.19
C GLY A 117 -7.90 12.14 9.29
N THR A 118 -8.09 11.10 8.49
CA THR A 118 -9.33 10.29 8.49
C THR A 118 -9.29 9.26 9.62
N PRO A 119 -10.27 9.25 10.55
CA PRO A 119 -10.33 8.25 11.62
C PRO A 119 -10.64 6.86 11.07
N VAL A 120 -10.18 5.81 11.75
CA VAL A 120 -10.43 4.42 11.35
C VAL A 120 -11.76 3.86 11.87
N GLU A 121 -12.27 4.43 12.94
CA GLU A 121 -13.43 3.91 13.68
C GLU A 121 -14.69 3.71 12.82
N PRO A 122 -15.06 4.62 11.89
CA PRO A 122 -16.23 4.43 11.03
C PRO A 122 -16.13 3.22 10.07
N TYR A 123 -14.92 2.68 9.90
CA TYR A 123 -14.65 1.60 8.94
C TYR A 123 -14.36 0.24 9.59
N LEU A 124 -14.32 0.16 10.93
CA LEU A 124 -14.00 -1.09 11.63
C LEU A 124 -14.98 -2.22 11.33
N ASP A 125 -16.28 -1.93 11.23
CA ASP A 125 -17.31 -2.92 10.97
C ASP A 125 -17.24 -3.53 9.55
N MET A 126 -16.58 -2.83 8.60
CA MET A 126 -16.44 -3.32 7.24
C MET A 126 -15.08 -3.99 6.94
N LEU A 127 -14.19 -4.12 7.93
CA LEU A 127 -12.87 -4.71 7.71
C LEU A 127 -12.93 -6.13 7.11
N ALA A 128 -13.94 -6.93 7.45
CA ALA A 128 -14.14 -8.26 6.87
C ALA A 128 -14.41 -8.27 5.35
N GLU A 129 -14.78 -7.14 4.78
CA GLU A 129 -14.96 -6.95 3.34
C GLU A 129 -13.65 -6.63 2.61
N LEU A 130 -12.56 -6.40 3.36
CA LEU A 130 -11.26 -6.01 2.83
C LEU A 130 -10.23 -7.14 2.97
N ASP A 131 -9.24 -7.15 2.10
CA ASP A 131 -8.02 -7.94 2.22
C ASP A 131 -6.88 -7.11 2.81
N MET A 132 -6.96 -5.77 2.68
CA MET A 132 -5.94 -4.83 3.14
C MET A 132 -6.54 -3.49 3.56
N LEU A 133 -6.07 -2.94 4.68
CA LEU A 133 -6.29 -1.56 5.10
C LEU A 133 -4.98 -0.79 4.96
N LEU A 134 -4.95 0.20 4.06
CA LEU A 134 -3.82 1.10 3.90
C LEU A 134 -4.01 2.34 4.76
N ILE A 135 -3.04 2.65 5.61
CA ILE A 135 -3.01 3.88 6.40
C ILE A 135 -1.89 4.77 5.84
N MET A 136 -2.28 5.92 5.28
CA MET A 136 -1.32 6.90 4.85
C MET A 136 -0.55 7.45 6.04
N THR A 137 0.77 7.41 5.95
CA THR A 137 1.70 7.93 6.96
C THR A 137 2.37 9.23 6.52
N VAL A 138 1.89 9.79 5.42
CA VAL A 138 2.13 11.16 4.90
C VAL A 138 0.83 11.66 4.27
N GLU A 139 0.71 12.96 3.98
CA GLU A 139 -0.37 13.44 3.10
C GLU A 139 -0.16 12.88 1.69
N PRO A 140 -1.21 12.26 1.06
CA PRO A 140 -1.08 11.67 -0.25
C PRO A 140 -0.78 12.72 -1.34
N GLY A 141 -0.02 12.31 -2.38
CA GLY A 141 0.25 13.12 -3.55
C GLY A 141 1.72 13.23 -3.96
N PHE A 142 2.67 13.17 -3.03
CA PHE A 142 4.09 13.29 -3.33
C PHE A 142 4.93 12.29 -2.53
N GLY A 143 5.99 11.77 -3.16
CA GLY A 143 7.00 10.95 -2.49
C GLY A 143 7.99 11.78 -1.65
N GLY A 144 8.84 11.10 -0.86
CA GLY A 144 9.95 11.71 -0.12
C GLY A 144 9.55 12.55 1.10
N GLN A 145 8.32 12.45 1.57
CA GLN A 145 7.82 13.16 2.75
C GLN A 145 8.25 12.45 4.04
N ALA A 146 8.33 13.21 5.14
CA ALA A 146 8.63 12.69 6.47
C ALA A 146 7.44 11.89 7.04
N PHE A 147 7.72 10.77 7.68
CA PHE A 147 6.73 9.92 8.33
C PHE A 147 5.97 10.67 9.45
N LEU A 148 4.65 10.54 9.47
CA LEU A 148 3.76 11.18 10.43
C LEU A 148 3.47 10.24 11.62
N ASP A 149 4.19 10.38 12.73
CA ASP A 149 3.99 9.56 13.93
C ASP A 149 2.57 9.65 14.52
N LEU A 150 1.84 10.71 14.24
CA LEU A 150 0.43 10.86 14.65
C LEU A 150 -0.49 9.77 14.08
N THR A 151 -0.05 9.02 13.06
CA THR A 151 -0.80 7.91 12.47
C THR A 151 -0.61 6.58 13.22
N LEU A 152 0.44 6.42 14.03
CA LEU A 152 0.73 5.20 14.80
C LEU A 152 -0.42 4.77 15.73
N PRO A 153 -1.09 5.67 16.48
CA PRO A 153 -2.26 5.28 17.29
C PRO A 153 -3.41 4.72 16.44
N LYS A 154 -3.61 5.22 15.21
CA LYS A 154 -4.62 4.71 14.27
C LYS A 154 -4.28 3.29 13.84
N ILE A 155 -3.00 3.01 13.50
CA ILE A 155 -2.52 1.67 13.13
C ILE A 155 -2.77 0.68 14.27
N ARG A 156 -2.45 1.06 15.54
CA ARG A 156 -2.70 0.20 16.71
C ARG A 156 -4.18 -0.13 16.90
N ARG A 157 -5.08 0.85 16.73
CA ARG A 157 -6.54 0.62 16.84
C ARG A 157 -7.05 -0.30 15.74
N ALA A 158 -6.59 -0.11 14.50
CA ALA A 158 -6.92 -1.00 13.39
C ALA A 158 -6.44 -2.44 13.66
N ARG A 159 -5.20 -2.60 14.11
CA ARG A 159 -4.63 -3.92 14.45
C ARG A 159 -5.42 -4.60 15.56
N ALA A 160 -5.71 -3.88 16.64
CA ALA A 160 -6.50 -4.42 17.75
C ALA A 160 -7.91 -4.90 17.31
N ALA A 161 -8.57 -4.16 16.41
CA ALA A 161 -9.87 -4.55 15.88
C ALA A 161 -9.79 -5.80 14.99
N ILE A 162 -8.76 -5.88 14.13
CA ILE A 162 -8.52 -7.04 13.25
C ILE A 162 -8.23 -8.29 14.10
N ASP A 163 -7.34 -8.18 15.08
CA ASP A 163 -6.95 -9.31 15.94
C ASP A 163 -8.13 -9.76 16.82
N GLY A 164 -8.89 -8.80 17.36
CA GLY A 164 -10.07 -9.08 18.18
C GLY A 164 -11.22 -9.76 17.42
N SER A 165 -11.31 -9.56 16.11
CA SER A 165 -12.32 -10.19 15.26
C SER A 165 -11.86 -11.48 14.59
N GLY A 166 -10.57 -11.83 14.66
CA GLY A 166 -9.99 -13.01 14.04
C GLY A 166 -9.98 -13.00 12.49
N ILE A 167 -10.14 -11.83 11.89
CA ILE A 167 -10.12 -11.68 10.42
C ILE A 167 -8.69 -11.51 9.90
N GLY A 168 -8.43 -11.99 8.68
CA GLY A 168 -7.11 -11.97 8.05
C GLY A 168 -6.86 -10.73 7.18
N VAL A 169 -6.96 -9.52 7.74
CA VAL A 169 -6.74 -8.27 6.99
C VAL A 169 -5.31 -7.78 7.22
N ALA A 170 -4.59 -7.49 6.12
CA ALA A 170 -3.27 -6.87 6.19
C ALA A 170 -3.39 -5.38 6.51
N ILE A 171 -2.42 -4.83 7.27
CA ILE A 171 -2.29 -3.37 7.43
C ILE A 171 -1.08 -2.92 6.63
N GLN A 172 -1.35 -2.15 5.58
CA GLN A 172 -0.33 -1.49 4.78
C GLN A 172 -0.12 -0.06 5.27
N VAL A 173 1.12 0.41 5.22
CA VAL A 173 1.46 1.82 5.48
C VAL A 173 2.21 2.38 4.27
N ASP A 174 1.87 3.61 3.90
CA ASP A 174 2.47 4.32 2.78
C ASP A 174 2.87 5.74 3.17
N GLY A 175 4.16 6.02 2.99
CA GLY A 175 4.77 7.32 3.20
C GLY A 175 5.86 7.35 4.26
N GLY A 176 7.05 7.82 3.88
CA GLY A 176 8.18 8.04 4.78
C GLY A 176 8.78 6.78 5.40
N ILE A 177 8.64 5.61 4.74
CA ILE A 177 9.20 4.35 5.23
C ILE A 177 10.71 4.31 4.98
N THR A 178 11.46 4.13 6.06
CA THR A 178 12.92 3.97 6.13
C THR A 178 13.24 2.84 7.12
N GLU A 179 14.52 2.47 7.29
CA GLU A 179 14.94 1.49 8.31
C GLU A 179 14.54 1.90 9.74
N GLU A 180 14.48 3.20 10.03
CA GLU A 180 14.07 3.71 11.34
C GLU A 180 12.54 3.65 11.51
N THR A 181 11.78 4.14 10.51
CA THR A 181 10.33 4.30 10.64
C THR A 181 9.57 2.99 10.49
N ILE A 182 10.12 2.02 9.74
CA ILE A 182 9.50 0.68 9.57
C ILE A 182 9.31 -0.02 10.91
N ASN A 183 10.27 0.10 11.83
CA ASN A 183 10.18 -0.52 13.16
C ASN A 183 8.99 0.05 13.94
N ARG A 184 8.82 1.39 13.96
CA ARG A 184 7.69 2.05 14.64
C ARG A 184 6.34 1.66 14.05
N ALA A 185 6.26 1.55 12.72
CA ALA A 185 5.05 1.14 12.03
C ALA A 185 4.73 -0.35 12.28
N ALA A 186 5.74 -1.23 12.29
CA ALA A 186 5.60 -2.65 12.62
C ALA A 186 5.16 -2.87 14.07
N GLU A 187 5.75 -2.15 15.04
CA GLU A 187 5.33 -2.15 16.45
C GLU A 187 3.88 -1.70 16.62
N ALA A 188 3.42 -0.80 15.77
CA ALA A 188 2.03 -0.38 15.76
C ALA A 188 1.07 -1.41 15.14
N GLY A 189 1.59 -2.43 14.43
CA GLY A 189 0.81 -3.52 13.86
C GLY A 189 0.72 -3.53 12.33
N ALA A 190 1.46 -2.66 11.62
CA ALA A 190 1.57 -2.74 10.17
C ALA A 190 2.43 -3.94 9.75
N ASN A 191 2.10 -4.57 8.61
CA ASN A 191 2.82 -5.73 8.11
C ASN A 191 3.10 -5.68 6.60
N VAL A 192 2.61 -4.65 5.89
CA VAL A 192 2.94 -4.34 4.49
C VAL A 192 3.46 -2.91 4.44
N PHE A 193 4.63 -2.70 3.84
CA PHE A 193 5.34 -1.42 3.89
C PHE A 193 5.63 -0.92 2.48
N VAL A 194 5.10 0.25 2.14
CA VAL A 194 5.39 0.92 0.89
C VAL A 194 6.63 1.79 1.07
N ALA A 195 7.68 1.52 0.31
CA ALA A 195 8.94 2.24 0.38
C ALA A 195 9.35 2.76 -1.01
N GLY A 196 9.38 4.06 -1.20
CA GLY A 196 9.79 4.71 -2.45
C GLY A 196 11.28 5.05 -2.44
N SER A 197 11.61 6.25 -1.97
CA SER A 197 12.97 6.78 -1.99
C SER A 197 13.99 5.96 -1.20
N ALA A 198 13.58 5.25 -0.15
CA ALA A 198 14.47 4.37 0.59
C ALA A 198 14.95 3.16 -0.22
N VAL A 199 14.21 2.77 -1.26
CA VAL A 199 14.56 1.67 -2.17
C VAL A 199 15.21 2.22 -3.44
N TYR A 200 14.51 3.06 -4.19
CA TYR A 200 15.01 3.54 -5.49
C TYR A 200 16.16 4.56 -5.38
N GLY A 201 16.33 5.21 -4.23
CA GLY A 201 17.47 6.08 -3.95
C GLY A 201 18.74 5.32 -3.50
N ALA A 202 18.64 4.03 -3.23
CA ALA A 202 19.78 3.20 -2.86
C ALA A 202 20.62 2.81 -4.10
N GLU A 203 21.91 2.61 -3.91
CA GLU A 203 22.80 2.07 -4.96
C GLU A 203 22.35 0.67 -5.41
N ASP A 204 21.96 -0.17 -4.43
CA ASP A 204 21.38 -1.50 -4.64
C ASP A 204 19.96 -1.57 -4.05
N PRO A 205 18.91 -1.37 -4.87
CA PRO A 205 17.51 -1.47 -4.41
C PRO A 205 17.13 -2.84 -3.87
N ALA A 206 17.69 -3.94 -4.43
CA ALA A 206 17.39 -5.28 -3.95
C ALA A 206 17.93 -5.50 -2.54
N ALA A 207 19.14 -5.02 -2.24
CA ALA A 207 19.71 -5.04 -0.89
C ALA A 207 18.90 -4.17 0.09
N ALA A 208 18.44 -2.98 -0.34
CA ALA A 208 17.60 -2.10 0.48
C ALA A 208 16.27 -2.77 0.86
N ILE A 209 15.61 -3.50 -0.06
CA ILE A 209 14.40 -4.28 0.22
C ILE A 209 14.69 -5.32 1.32
N GLU A 210 15.79 -6.07 1.23
CA GLU A 210 16.13 -7.08 2.24
C GLU A 210 16.43 -6.48 3.61
N GLN A 211 17.09 -5.31 3.66
CA GLN A 211 17.34 -4.58 4.91
C GLN A 211 16.03 -4.15 5.58
N LEU A 212 15.11 -3.55 4.82
CA LEU A 212 13.79 -3.18 5.31
C LEU A 212 12.98 -4.40 5.76
N ARG A 213 12.97 -5.49 4.97
CA ARG A 213 12.28 -6.74 5.32
C ARG A 213 12.81 -7.34 6.61
N LYS A 214 14.13 -7.33 6.79
CA LYS A 214 14.78 -7.83 8.02
C LYS A 214 14.38 -6.99 9.24
N ALA A 215 14.44 -5.67 9.14
CA ALA A 215 14.08 -4.75 10.22
C ALA A 215 12.62 -4.94 10.65
N GLY A 216 11.67 -4.87 9.71
CA GLY A 216 10.25 -5.07 9.97
C GLY A 216 9.92 -6.46 10.52
N SER A 217 10.55 -7.53 9.98
CA SER A 217 10.33 -8.90 10.45
C SER A 217 10.82 -9.14 11.88
N GLN A 218 11.93 -8.54 12.29
CA GLN A 218 12.45 -8.65 13.66
C GLN A 218 11.45 -8.04 14.66
N THR A 219 10.91 -6.88 14.33
CA THR A 219 9.94 -6.17 15.16
C THR A 219 8.61 -6.93 15.28
N LEU A 220 8.08 -7.46 14.17
CA LEU A 220 6.83 -8.25 14.16
C LEU A 220 6.94 -9.54 15.01
N ARG A 221 8.10 -10.18 15.02
CA ARG A 221 8.34 -11.39 15.87
C ARG A 221 8.41 -11.05 17.35
N ALA A 222 9.02 -9.92 17.71
CA ALA A 222 9.14 -9.48 19.10
C ALA A 222 7.79 -9.08 19.72
N GLY A 223 6.82 -8.63 18.90
CA GLY A 223 5.49 -8.21 19.33
C GLY A 223 4.44 -9.33 19.37
N SER A 224 4.76 -10.54 18.89
CA SER A 224 3.82 -11.67 18.94
C SER A 224 3.83 -12.29 20.35
N PRO A 225 2.68 -12.34 21.08
CA PRO A 225 2.60 -13.08 22.34
C PRO A 225 2.89 -14.58 22.05
N GLU A 226 3.66 -15.23 22.95
CA GLU A 226 3.89 -16.68 22.97
C GLU A 226 2.59 -17.47 23.21
#